data_3228274744d5b53ceaf639a11ef55b9b
#
_entry.id   3228274744d5b53ceaf639a11ef55b9b
#
_cell.length_a   1.000
_cell.length_b   1.000
_cell.length_c   1.000
_cell.angle_alpha   90.00
_cell.angle_beta   90.00
_cell.angle_gamma   90.00
#
_symmetry.space_group_name_H-M   'P 1'
#
loop_
_entity.id
_entity.type
_entity.pdbx_description
1 polymer ?
#
loop_
_entity_poly.entity_id
_entity_poly.type
_entity_poly.pdbx_seq_one_letter_code
_entity_poly.pdbx_strand_id
1 'polypeptide(L)'
;MQAFDPDRYSRQTRFPPLGADGQARLAAGRVAVVGCGALGSVVAMALVRAGVGFVRLIDRDVPECSNLPRQVLFDEADVAAGLPKAVAAARHLREINSAASIEPAVADLTAATAASLLGGIDTIVDGTDNFEARFLVNEWCCRHGLPWVHGGAIGAEGRVLTIFPGRTACLRCLVPEPPAPGSLPTCDTAGIIGPAALVVGSVEAVEAIKLLAGAHDKAASRMLVCDLWENVWRTIDLSALAAHGCPTCRGGDFPWLEGRLGGRPTALCGRDAVQVMPATQGIDLEALASRLAGVGSITANPWIVRAQVEPGIELAVFADGRAIVSGTRDEARARSIVAKYVGS
;
A
#
# COMPACT_ATOMS: atom_id res chain seq x y z
N MET A 1 8.82 25.75 -4.71
CA MET A 1 9.67 24.70 -5.26
C MET A 1 11.07 24.93 -4.71
N GLN A 2 11.55 24.06 -3.83
CA GLN A 2 12.97 24.08 -3.45
C GLN A 2 13.78 23.72 -4.71
N ALA A 3 14.88 24.45 -4.94
CA ALA A 3 15.74 24.20 -6.08
C ALA A 3 16.31 22.78 -5.98
N PHE A 4 16.25 22.08 -7.08
CA PHE A 4 16.91 20.79 -7.30
C PHE A 4 18.40 20.91 -6.89
N ASP A 5 18.85 20.05 -5.98
CA ASP A 5 20.26 19.93 -5.63
C ASP A 5 20.99 19.08 -6.67
N PRO A 6 21.77 19.69 -7.58
CA PRO A 6 22.41 18.96 -8.68
C PRO A 6 23.48 17.98 -8.19
N ASP A 7 24.12 18.25 -7.04
CA ASP A 7 25.15 17.36 -6.51
C ASP A 7 24.57 16.08 -5.95
N ARG A 8 23.43 16.16 -5.27
CA ARG A 8 22.73 15.01 -4.71
C ARG A 8 22.38 13.97 -5.78
N TYR A 9 21.94 14.41 -6.95
CA TYR A 9 21.49 13.54 -8.03
C TYR A 9 22.51 13.41 -9.17
N SER A 10 23.75 13.88 -8.98
CA SER A 10 24.79 13.93 -10.02
C SER A 10 25.11 12.56 -10.64
N ARG A 11 25.00 11.46 -9.86
CA ARG A 11 25.20 10.10 -10.40
C ARG A 11 24.01 9.65 -11.25
N GLN A 12 22.83 10.04 -10.85
CA GLN A 12 21.57 9.69 -11.49
C GLN A 12 21.37 10.45 -12.80
N THR A 13 21.71 11.75 -12.82
CA THR A 13 21.65 12.58 -14.04
C THR A 13 22.70 12.21 -15.07
N ARG A 14 23.81 11.56 -14.69
CA ARG A 14 24.80 11.01 -15.63
C ARG A 14 24.35 9.75 -16.34
N PHE A 15 23.28 9.11 -15.90
CA PHE A 15 22.67 7.99 -16.59
C PHE A 15 21.85 8.52 -17.79
N PRO A 16 22.31 8.33 -19.04
CA PRO A 16 21.73 9.05 -20.18
C PRO A 16 20.23 8.84 -20.40
N PRO A 17 19.65 7.64 -20.12
CA PRO A 17 18.20 7.44 -20.26
C PRO A 17 17.35 8.28 -19.31
N LEU A 18 17.89 8.72 -18.19
CA LEU A 18 17.22 9.64 -17.25
C LEU A 18 17.61 11.10 -17.54
N GLY A 19 18.91 11.41 -17.50
CA GLY A 19 19.43 12.74 -17.73
C GLY A 19 18.94 13.79 -16.74
N ALA A 20 19.26 15.05 -17.01
CA ALA A 20 18.78 16.17 -16.20
C ALA A 20 17.26 16.40 -16.38
N ASP A 21 16.75 16.21 -17.59
CA ASP A 21 15.30 16.40 -17.87
C ASP A 21 14.44 15.36 -17.18
N GLY A 22 14.85 14.08 -17.17
CA GLY A 22 14.17 13.03 -16.42
C GLY A 22 14.20 13.30 -14.92
N GLN A 23 15.32 13.77 -14.40
CA GLN A 23 15.43 14.15 -13.00
C GLN A 23 14.52 15.33 -12.63
N ALA A 24 14.41 16.33 -13.49
CA ALA A 24 13.49 17.45 -13.30
C ALA A 24 12.03 16.98 -13.28
N ARG A 25 11.67 16.03 -14.15
CA ARG A 25 10.33 15.40 -14.12
C ARG A 25 10.08 14.60 -12.85
N LEU A 26 11.07 13.83 -12.36
CA LEU A 26 10.96 13.15 -11.05
C LEU A 26 10.69 14.14 -9.92
N ALA A 27 11.41 15.26 -9.89
CA ALA A 27 11.23 16.30 -8.88
C ALA A 27 9.85 16.99 -8.95
N ALA A 28 9.20 17.01 -10.10
CA ALA A 28 7.83 17.49 -10.28
C ALA A 28 6.79 16.39 -10.07
N GLY A 29 7.20 15.13 -10.14
CA GLY A 29 6.33 13.96 -10.14
C GLY A 29 5.64 13.69 -8.80
N ARG A 30 4.43 13.15 -8.90
CA ARG A 30 3.55 12.83 -7.78
C ARG A 30 3.17 11.34 -7.80
N VAL A 31 3.55 10.61 -6.76
CA VAL A 31 3.28 9.17 -6.67
C VAL A 31 2.45 8.85 -5.42
N ALA A 32 1.53 7.90 -5.55
CA ALA A 32 0.92 7.23 -4.41
C ALA A 32 1.50 5.82 -4.28
N VAL A 33 1.96 5.49 -3.08
CA VAL A 33 2.32 4.12 -2.68
C VAL A 33 1.18 3.59 -1.82
N VAL A 34 0.46 2.62 -2.34
CA VAL A 34 -0.68 1.99 -1.64
C VAL A 34 -0.19 0.75 -0.93
N GLY A 35 -0.20 0.78 0.40
CA GLY A 35 0.44 -0.19 1.27
C GLY A 35 1.91 0.15 1.55
N CYS A 36 2.26 0.36 2.83
CA CYS A 36 3.63 0.60 3.30
C CYS A 36 4.27 -0.68 3.89
N GLY A 37 3.83 -1.84 3.40
CA GLY A 37 4.32 -3.15 3.82
C GLY A 37 5.69 -3.51 3.23
N ALA A 38 5.90 -4.80 2.94
CA ALA A 38 7.18 -5.33 2.48
C ALA A 38 7.66 -4.71 1.15
N LEU A 39 6.77 -4.56 0.17
CA LEU A 39 7.09 -3.94 -1.12
C LEU A 39 7.06 -2.40 -1.01
N GLY A 40 5.97 -1.84 -0.48
CA GLY A 40 5.78 -0.40 -0.44
C GLY A 40 6.83 0.37 0.36
N SER A 41 7.41 -0.22 1.44
CA SER A 41 8.51 0.39 2.17
C SER A 41 9.77 0.53 1.31
N VAL A 42 10.07 -0.46 0.49
CA VAL A 42 11.21 -0.43 -0.46
C VAL A 42 10.95 0.58 -1.57
N VAL A 43 9.77 0.53 -2.17
CA VAL A 43 9.35 1.45 -3.23
C VAL A 43 9.44 2.91 -2.75
N ALA A 44 8.82 3.22 -1.62
CA ALA A 44 8.81 4.58 -1.06
C ALA A 44 10.23 5.08 -0.78
N MET A 45 11.07 4.24 -0.16
CA MET A 45 12.48 4.57 0.10
C MET A 45 13.23 4.86 -1.20
N ALA A 46 13.09 4.00 -2.21
CA ALA A 46 13.80 4.15 -3.49
C ALA A 46 13.35 5.42 -4.24
N LEU A 47 12.05 5.69 -4.29
CA LEU A 47 11.49 6.87 -4.97
C LEU A 47 11.89 8.19 -4.31
N VAL A 48 11.88 8.25 -2.97
CA VAL A 48 12.32 9.41 -2.21
C VAL A 48 13.82 9.65 -2.40
N ARG A 49 14.64 8.60 -2.38
CA ARG A 49 16.07 8.69 -2.69
C ARG A 49 16.34 9.13 -4.13
N ALA A 50 15.51 8.68 -5.08
CA ALA A 50 15.59 9.10 -6.49
C ALA A 50 15.16 10.55 -6.72
N GLY A 51 14.56 11.22 -5.74
CA GLY A 51 14.17 12.62 -5.82
C GLY A 51 12.79 12.86 -6.41
N VAL A 52 11.85 11.93 -6.21
CA VAL A 52 10.43 12.15 -6.50
C VAL A 52 9.93 13.27 -5.58
N GLY A 53 9.28 14.29 -6.17
CA GLY A 53 8.92 15.51 -5.46
C GLY A 53 7.78 15.35 -4.47
N PHE A 54 6.81 14.49 -4.77
CA PHE A 54 5.66 14.22 -3.89
C PHE A 54 5.39 12.72 -3.79
N VAL A 55 5.31 12.22 -2.54
CA VAL A 55 4.98 10.83 -2.25
C VAL A 55 3.84 10.78 -1.23
N ARG A 56 2.68 10.26 -1.63
CA ARG A 56 1.60 9.91 -0.71
C ARG A 56 1.73 8.46 -0.29
N LEU A 57 1.75 8.23 1.02
CA LEU A 57 1.85 6.91 1.64
C LEU A 57 0.49 6.53 2.21
N ILE A 58 -0.14 5.51 1.66
CA ILE A 58 -1.48 5.08 2.09
C ILE A 58 -1.34 3.73 2.78
N ASP A 59 -1.55 3.69 4.08
CA ASP A 59 -1.55 2.46 4.85
C ASP A 59 -2.38 2.63 6.13
N ARG A 60 -3.12 1.61 6.49
CA ARG A 60 -4.02 1.59 7.65
C ARG A 60 -3.42 0.96 8.90
N ASP A 61 -2.31 0.22 8.75
CA ASP A 61 -1.77 -0.67 9.77
C ASP A 61 -0.73 0.01 10.66
N VAL A 62 -0.39 -0.69 11.75
CA VAL A 62 0.73 -0.39 12.65
C VAL A 62 1.82 -1.45 12.43
N PRO A 63 3.12 -1.10 12.51
CA PRO A 63 4.19 -2.07 12.41
C PRO A 63 4.20 -3.02 13.61
N GLU A 64 4.58 -4.26 13.36
CA GLU A 64 4.76 -5.32 14.35
C GLU A 64 6.17 -5.90 14.25
N CYS A 65 6.69 -6.53 15.32
CA CYS A 65 8.00 -7.18 15.30
C CYS A 65 8.15 -8.20 14.16
N SER A 66 7.08 -8.93 13.84
CA SER A 66 7.04 -9.88 12.72
C SER A 66 7.21 -9.23 11.34
N ASN A 67 7.05 -7.91 11.24
CA ASN A 67 7.22 -7.15 9.99
C ASN A 67 8.67 -6.76 9.74
N LEU A 68 9.47 -6.52 10.78
CA LEU A 68 10.81 -5.94 10.71
C LEU A 68 11.77 -6.70 9.78
N PRO A 69 11.74 -8.03 9.66
CA PRO A 69 12.63 -8.76 8.75
C PRO A 69 12.46 -8.42 7.27
N ARG A 70 11.32 -7.79 6.86
CA ARG A 70 11.03 -7.51 5.45
C ARG A 70 10.48 -6.11 5.16
N GLN A 71 10.14 -5.31 6.15
CA GLN A 71 9.61 -3.95 6.00
C GLN A 71 10.66 -2.93 6.43
N VAL A 72 11.52 -2.57 5.49
CA VAL A 72 12.81 -1.88 5.71
C VAL A 72 12.73 -0.44 6.22
N LEU A 73 11.56 0.17 6.26
CA LEU A 73 11.36 1.53 6.78
C LEU A 73 11.01 1.55 8.27
N PHE A 74 10.89 0.38 8.92
CA PHE A 74 10.51 0.31 10.32
C PHE A 74 11.58 -0.34 11.18
N ASP A 75 11.62 0.09 12.44
CA ASP A 75 12.51 -0.43 13.47
C ASP A 75 11.73 -0.79 14.76
N GLU A 76 12.44 -1.29 15.75
CA GLU A 76 11.86 -1.66 17.06
C GLU A 76 11.27 -0.45 17.79
N ALA A 77 11.82 0.77 17.57
CA ALA A 77 11.29 1.98 18.19
C ALA A 77 9.91 2.37 17.60
N ASP A 78 9.70 2.14 16.30
CA ASP A 78 8.38 2.35 15.67
C ASP A 78 7.33 1.39 16.23
N VAL A 79 7.71 0.13 16.41
CA VAL A 79 6.84 -0.89 17.02
C VAL A 79 6.48 -0.50 18.44
N ALA A 80 7.47 -0.11 19.25
CA ALA A 80 7.26 0.29 20.65
C ALA A 80 6.39 1.56 20.76
N ALA A 81 6.56 2.52 19.83
CA ALA A 81 5.77 3.75 19.78
C ALA A 81 4.34 3.53 19.27
N GLY A 82 4.04 2.38 18.64
CA GLY A 82 2.73 2.08 18.08
C GLY A 82 2.30 3.07 16.98
N LEU A 83 3.26 3.65 16.23
CA LEU A 83 2.96 4.59 15.17
C LEU A 83 2.34 3.88 13.97
N PRO A 84 1.31 4.45 13.31
CA PRO A 84 0.84 3.92 12.04
C PRO A 84 1.95 3.84 11.00
N LYS A 85 1.95 2.78 10.17
CA LYS A 85 2.98 2.54 9.13
C LYS A 85 3.21 3.76 8.23
N ALA A 86 2.14 4.38 7.75
CA ALA A 86 2.24 5.57 6.90
C ALA A 86 2.97 6.73 7.61
N VAL A 87 2.72 6.92 8.91
CA VAL A 87 3.32 7.99 9.72
C VAL A 87 4.79 7.70 10.03
N ALA A 88 5.10 6.48 10.47
CA ALA A 88 6.47 6.04 10.75
C ALA A 88 7.34 6.12 9.47
N ALA A 89 6.83 5.58 8.35
CA ALA A 89 7.51 5.67 7.06
C ALA A 89 7.76 7.12 6.63
N ALA A 90 6.76 8.01 6.77
CA ALA A 90 6.92 9.42 6.42
C ALA A 90 7.99 10.12 7.27
N ARG A 91 8.10 9.77 8.56
CA ARG A 91 9.16 10.28 9.45
C ARG A 91 10.54 9.90 8.92
N HIS A 92 10.80 8.63 8.70
CA HIS A 92 12.08 8.14 8.20
C HIS A 92 12.42 8.68 6.81
N LEU A 93 11.45 8.76 5.92
CA LEU A 93 11.67 9.27 4.56
C LEU A 93 12.01 10.76 4.53
N ARG A 94 11.45 11.57 5.43
CA ARG A 94 11.82 13.00 5.56
C ARG A 94 13.26 13.18 6.03
N GLU A 95 13.77 12.28 6.87
CA GLU A 95 15.17 12.25 7.28
C GLU A 95 16.10 11.87 6.11
N ILE A 96 15.63 10.96 5.23
CA ILE A 96 16.36 10.55 4.02
C ILE A 96 16.44 11.70 3.00
N ASN A 97 15.32 12.40 2.76
CA ASN A 97 15.26 13.48 1.78
C ASN A 97 14.27 14.58 2.22
N SER A 98 14.78 15.62 2.82
CA SER A 98 13.99 16.77 3.30
C SER A 98 13.38 17.61 2.19
N ALA A 99 13.83 17.49 0.93
CA ALA A 99 13.27 18.19 -0.21
C ALA A 99 11.99 17.55 -0.76
N ALA A 100 11.76 16.27 -0.47
CA ALA A 100 10.56 15.56 -0.89
C ALA A 100 9.36 15.92 0.00
N SER A 101 8.22 16.19 -0.62
CA SER A 101 6.95 16.32 0.11
C SER A 101 6.35 14.95 0.36
N ILE A 102 6.23 14.55 1.62
CA ILE A 102 5.75 13.23 2.01
C ILE A 102 4.46 13.37 2.82
N GLU A 103 3.38 12.83 2.27
CA GLU A 103 2.03 12.90 2.84
C GLU A 103 1.62 11.50 3.35
N PRO A 104 1.58 11.28 4.68
CA PRO A 104 1.04 10.06 5.25
C PRO A 104 -0.48 10.10 5.27
N ALA A 105 -1.12 9.03 4.82
CA ALA A 105 -2.56 8.81 4.90
C ALA A 105 -2.83 7.50 5.67
N VAL A 106 -3.27 7.63 6.92
CA VAL A 106 -3.65 6.48 7.77
C VAL A 106 -5.10 6.14 7.44
N ALA A 107 -5.30 5.42 6.35
CA ALA A 107 -6.64 5.15 5.82
C ALA A 107 -6.70 3.83 5.06
N ASP A 108 -7.91 3.28 4.97
CA ASP A 108 -8.25 2.22 4.03
C ASP A 108 -8.53 2.81 2.64
N LEU A 109 -7.99 2.16 1.60
CA LEU A 109 -8.42 2.42 0.25
C LEU A 109 -9.73 1.68 -0.02
N THR A 110 -10.81 2.45 -0.14
CA THR A 110 -12.18 1.99 -0.39
C THR A 110 -12.79 2.79 -1.54
N ALA A 111 -13.96 2.39 -2.04
CA ALA A 111 -14.70 3.17 -3.03
C ALA A 111 -14.94 4.63 -2.57
N ALA A 112 -15.24 4.82 -1.28
CA ALA A 112 -15.52 6.14 -0.72
C ALA A 112 -14.25 7.02 -0.57
N THR A 113 -13.10 6.42 -0.30
CA THR A 113 -11.84 7.14 -0.05
C THR A 113 -10.95 7.27 -1.29
N ALA A 114 -11.22 6.50 -2.35
CA ALA A 114 -10.38 6.45 -3.56
C ALA A 114 -10.13 7.83 -4.17
N ALA A 115 -11.16 8.66 -4.29
CA ALA A 115 -11.03 9.99 -4.90
C ALA A 115 -10.10 10.92 -4.10
N SER A 116 -10.20 10.91 -2.77
CA SER A 116 -9.34 11.74 -1.90
C SER A 116 -7.92 11.19 -1.82
N LEU A 117 -7.76 9.86 -1.80
CA LEU A 117 -6.45 9.22 -1.63
C LEU A 117 -5.66 9.12 -2.95
N LEU A 118 -6.31 8.96 -4.10
CA LEU A 118 -5.65 8.75 -5.38
C LEU A 118 -5.73 9.97 -6.31
N GLY A 119 -6.47 11.01 -5.95
CA GLY A 119 -6.59 12.23 -6.73
C GLY A 119 -5.29 13.05 -6.77
N GLY A 120 -4.98 13.65 -7.94
CA GLY A 120 -3.81 14.50 -8.15
C GLY A 120 -2.46 13.78 -8.15
N ILE A 121 -2.44 12.50 -8.51
CA ILE A 121 -1.29 11.60 -8.59
C ILE A 121 -0.98 11.30 -10.06
N ASP A 122 0.30 11.20 -10.42
CA ASP A 122 0.76 10.89 -11.79
C ASP A 122 0.95 9.39 -12.02
N THR A 123 1.27 8.63 -10.98
CA THR A 123 1.36 7.16 -11.02
C THR A 123 1.13 6.56 -9.65
N ILE A 124 0.62 5.33 -9.62
CA ILE A 124 0.38 4.55 -8.39
C ILE A 124 1.30 3.34 -8.39
N VAL A 125 1.85 2.99 -7.22
CA VAL A 125 2.58 1.74 -7.02
C VAL A 125 1.88 0.90 -5.95
N ASP A 126 1.68 -0.37 -6.28
CA ASP A 126 0.96 -1.35 -5.45
C ASP A 126 1.90 -2.04 -4.48
N GLY A 127 1.86 -1.64 -3.21
CA GLY A 127 2.49 -2.35 -2.10
C GLY A 127 1.52 -3.18 -1.26
N THR A 128 0.29 -3.43 -1.76
CA THR A 128 -0.77 -4.10 -1.01
C THR A 128 -0.64 -5.62 -1.02
N ASP A 129 -1.27 -6.25 -0.06
CA ASP A 129 -1.38 -7.71 0.08
C ASP A 129 -2.82 -8.23 -0.14
N ASN A 130 -3.76 -7.35 -0.49
CA ASN A 130 -5.16 -7.72 -0.68
C ASN A 130 -5.70 -7.37 -2.07
N PHE A 131 -6.62 -8.20 -2.57
CA PHE A 131 -7.18 -8.05 -3.91
C PHE A 131 -8.18 -6.90 -4.01
N GLU A 132 -8.91 -6.55 -2.96
CA GLU A 132 -9.88 -5.45 -2.99
C GLU A 132 -9.19 -4.12 -3.33
N ALA A 133 -8.11 -3.80 -2.60
CA ALA A 133 -7.32 -2.61 -2.89
C ALA A 133 -6.72 -2.63 -4.30
N ARG A 134 -6.25 -3.79 -4.77
CA ARG A 134 -5.72 -3.96 -6.13
C ARG A 134 -6.76 -3.71 -7.22
N PHE A 135 -7.97 -4.23 -7.04
CA PHE A 135 -9.07 -3.98 -7.98
C PHE A 135 -9.50 -2.51 -7.95
N LEU A 136 -9.56 -1.87 -6.78
CA LEU A 136 -9.83 -0.44 -6.66
C LEU A 136 -8.77 0.41 -7.37
N VAL A 137 -7.47 0.13 -7.16
CA VAL A 137 -6.38 0.81 -7.89
C VAL A 137 -6.52 0.59 -9.40
N ASN A 138 -6.75 -0.65 -9.82
CA ASN A 138 -6.90 -0.97 -11.25
C ASN A 138 -8.07 -0.22 -11.90
N GLU A 139 -9.23 -0.19 -11.25
CA GLU A 139 -10.41 0.49 -11.76
C GLU A 139 -10.25 2.01 -11.75
N TRP A 140 -9.66 2.58 -10.68
CA TRP A 140 -9.30 3.99 -10.64
C TRP A 140 -8.39 4.36 -11.80
N CYS A 141 -7.32 3.60 -12.00
CA CYS A 141 -6.35 3.83 -13.06
C CYS A 141 -6.98 3.68 -14.45
N CYS A 142 -7.82 2.67 -14.67
CA CYS A 142 -8.55 2.49 -15.93
C CYS A 142 -9.51 3.65 -16.22
N ARG A 143 -10.25 4.14 -15.21
CA ARG A 143 -11.18 5.26 -15.35
C ARG A 143 -10.48 6.58 -15.69
N HIS A 144 -9.28 6.81 -15.12
CA HIS A 144 -8.55 8.07 -15.27
C HIS A 144 -7.42 8.02 -16.30
N GLY A 145 -7.19 6.88 -16.97
CA GLY A 145 -6.08 6.71 -17.91
C GLY A 145 -4.70 6.75 -17.24
N LEU A 146 -4.61 6.49 -15.93
CA LEU A 146 -3.41 6.63 -15.14
C LEU A 146 -2.55 5.36 -15.18
N PRO A 147 -1.27 5.42 -15.59
CA PRO A 147 -0.39 4.24 -15.51
C PRO A 147 -0.07 3.90 -14.07
N TRP A 148 0.08 2.61 -13.77
CA TRP A 148 0.44 2.14 -12.46
C TRP A 148 1.31 0.89 -12.49
N VAL A 149 2.01 0.63 -11.39
CA VAL A 149 2.89 -0.53 -11.23
C VAL A 149 2.26 -1.48 -10.23
N HIS A 150 2.04 -2.72 -10.67
CA HIS A 150 1.56 -3.82 -9.83
C HIS A 150 2.72 -4.74 -9.48
N GLY A 151 2.88 -5.03 -8.20
CA GLY A 151 3.82 -5.99 -7.68
C GLY A 151 3.19 -7.03 -6.76
N GLY A 152 3.90 -8.11 -6.58
CA GLY A 152 3.55 -9.16 -5.62
C GLY A 152 4.73 -10.04 -5.34
N ALA A 153 4.92 -10.40 -4.08
CA ALA A 153 5.97 -11.32 -3.64
C ALA A 153 5.43 -12.30 -2.62
N ILE A 154 5.87 -13.56 -2.69
CA ILE A 154 5.54 -14.62 -1.75
C ILE A 154 6.67 -15.64 -1.74
N GLY A 155 7.06 -16.16 -0.56
CA GLY A 155 8.21 -17.05 -0.47
C GLY A 155 9.49 -16.37 -0.95
N ALA A 156 10.07 -16.89 -2.02
CA ALA A 156 11.18 -16.30 -2.76
C ALA A 156 10.78 -15.83 -4.16
N GLU A 157 9.48 -15.95 -4.49
CA GLU A 157 8.96 -15.58 -5.81
C GLU A 157 8.46 -14.14 -5.83
N GLY A 158 8.59 -13.52 -7.00
CA GLY A 158 8.09 -12.18 -7.25
C GLY A 158 7.56 -11.96 -8.65
N ARG A 159 6.69 -10.95 -8.79
CA ARG A 159 6.18 -10.50 -10.09
C ARG A 159 6.01 -8.99 -10.08
N VAL A 160 6.29 -8.37 -11.22
CA VAL A 160 6.06 -6.94 -11.45
C VAL A 160 5.47 -6.75 -12.84
N LEU A 161 4.50 -5.87 -12.93
CA LEU A 161 3.83 -5.50 -14.18
C LEU A 161 3.51 -4.00 -14.16
N THR A 162 3.93 -3.30 -15.22
CA THR A 162 3.45 -1.94 -15.47
C THR A 162 2.17 -2.00 -16.32
N ILE A 163 1.12 -1.39 -15.82
CA ILE A 163 -0.18 -1.35 -16.48
C ILE A 163 -0.43 0.04 -17.07
N PHE A 164 -0.63 0.07 -18.39
CA PHE A 164 -1.07 1.26 -19.13
C PHE A 164 -2.52 1.07 -19.54
N PRO A 165 -3.48 1.76 -18.89
CA PRO A 165 -4.89 1.62 -19.24
C PRO A 165 -5.15 1.85 -20.73
N GLY A 166 -5.93 0.95 -21.33
CA GLY A 166 -6.25 0.99 -22.76
C GLY A 166 -5.13 0.52 -23.71
N ARG A 167 -3.88 0.32 -23.22
CA ARG A 167 -2.73 -0.11 -24.03
C ARG A 167 -2.25 -1.52 -23.70
N THR A 168 -2.16 -1.86 -22.42
CA THR A 168 -1.75 -3.20 -21.95
C THR A 168 -2.91 -3.93 -21.32
N ALA A 169 -2.73 -5.22 -21.00
CA ALA A 169 -3.65 -5.94 -20.13
C ALA A 169 -3.73 -5.26 -18.76
N CYS A 170 -4.93 -5.05 -18.25
CA CYS A 170 -5.12 -4.57 -16.88
C CYS A 170 -5.15 -5.73 -15.88
N LEU A 171 -5.21 -5.45 -14.58
CA LEU A 171 -5.25 -6.51 -13.58
C LEU A 171 -6.44 -7.46 -13.79
N ARG A 172 -7.64 -6.95 -14.15
CA ARG A 172 -8.83 -7.78 -14.39
C ARG A 172 -8.71 -8.63 -15.65
N CYS A 173 -7.81 -8.32 -16.58
CA CYS A 173 -7.49 -9.22 -17.69
C CYS A 173 -6.70 -10.46 -17.23
N LEU A 174 -5.84 -10.30 -16.21
CA LEU A 174 -5.06 -11.40 -15.64
C LEU A 174 -5.85 -12.19 -14.60
N VAL A 175 -6.59 -11.49 -13.77
CA VAL A 175 -7.37 -12.02 -12.65
C VAL A 175 -8.80 -11.50 -12.82
N PRO A 176 -9.67 -12.25 -13.53
CA PRO A 176 -11.04 -11.80 -13.83
C PRO A 176 -11.88 -11.52 -12.60
N GLU A 177 -11.67 -12.30 -11.54
CA GLU A 177 -12.33 -12.16 -10.23
C GLU A 177 -11.33 -12.38 -9.10
N PRO A 178 -11.49 -11.72 -7.95
CA PRO A 178 -10.66 -12.00 -6.79
C PRO A 178 -10.74 -13.48 -6.41
N PRO A 179 -9.62 -14.12 -6.09
CA PRO A 179 -9.62 -15.48 -5.56
C PRO A 179 -10.47 -15.55 -4.28
N ALA A 180 -11.12 -16.69 -4.06
CA ALA A 180 -11.88 -16.90 -2.83
C ALA A 180 -10.96 -16.73 -1.60
N PRO A 181 -11.45 -16.14 -0.51
CA PRO A 181 -10.64 -16.00 0.71
C PRO A 181 -10.02 -17.34 1.15
N GLY A 182 -8.70 -17.33 1.40
CA GLY A 182 -7.95 -18.54 1.79
C GLY A 182 -7.62 -19.51 0.67
N SER A 183 -8.00 -19.26 -0.59
CA SER A 183 -7.71 -20.15 -1.72
C SER A 183 -6.28 -20.01 -2.27
N LEU A 184 -5.64 -18.90 -2.00
CA LEU A 184 -4.23 -18.66 -2.38
C LEU A 184 -3.36 -18.50 -1.13
N PRO A 185 -2.09 -18.94 -1.23
CA PRO A 185 -1.10 -18.67 -0.20
C PRO A 185 -0.92 -17.14 -0.02
N THR A 186 -0.72 -16.72 1.21
CA THR A 186 -0.36 -15.33 1.59
C THR A 186 1.02 -15.30 2.21
N CYS A 187 1.59 -14.11 2.41
CA CYS A 187 2.86 -14.00 3.14
C CYS A 187 2.78 -14.58 4.56
N ASP A 188 1.59 -14.54 5.18
CA ASP A 188 1.37 -15.09 6.52
C ASP A 188 1.25 -16.62 6.52
N THR A 189 0.76 -17.23 5.46
CA THR A 189 0.56 -18.69 5.37
C THR A 189 1.71 -19.43 4.71
N ALA A 190 2.36 -18.85 3.69
CA ALA A 190 3.49 -19.44 2.96
C ALA A 190 4.85 -18.82 3.33
N GLY A 191 4.85 -17.72 4.08
CA GLY A 191 6.06 -16.97 4.40
C GLY A 191 6.60 -16.15 3.23
N ILE A 192 7.63 -15.36 3.52
CA ILE A 192 8.38 -14.58 2.54
C ILE A 192 9.76 -14.27 3.10
N ILE A 193 10.81 -14.41 2.29
CA ILE A 193 12.14 -13.93 2.65
C ILE A 193 12.27 -12.43 2.36
N GLY A 194 12.89 -11.68 3.29
CA GLY A 194 13.06 -10.23 3.13
C GLY A 194 13.71 -9.82 1.80
N PRO A 195 14.81 -10.45 1.33
CA PRO A 195 15.40 -10.16 0.03
C PRO A 195 14.44 -10.23 -1.16
N ALA A 196 13.43 -11.11 -1.15
CA ALA A 196 12.44 -11.16 -2.23
C ALA A 196 11.63 -9.87 -2.32
N ALA A 197 11.18 -9.35 -1.17
CA ALA A 197 10.49 -8.08 -1.11
C ALA A 197 11.38 -6.91 -1.57
N LEU A 198 12.68 -6.91 -1.18
CA LEU A 198 13.65 -5.89 -1.59
C LEU A 198 13.84 -5.87 -3.11
N VAL A 199 14.02 -7.02 -3.73
CA VAL A 199 14.21 -7.14 -5.18
C VAL A 199 12.96 -6.69 -5.92
N VAL A 200 11.79 -7.21 -5.56
CA VAL A 200 10.52 -6.88 -6.24
C VAL A 200 10.19 -5.40 -6.08
N GLY A 201 10.27 -4.85 -4.87
CA GLY A 201 10.02 -3.43 -4.63
C GLY A 201 11.02 -2.51 -5.35
N SER A 202 12.28 -2.95 -5.51
CA SER A 202 13.28 -2.21 -6.31
C SER A 202 12.93 -2.19 -7.79
N VAL A 203 12.42 -3.28 -8.34
CA VAL A 203 11.95 -3.34 -9.73
C VAL A 203 10.71 -2.44 -9.91
N GLU A 204 9.75 -2.48 -8.99
CA GLU A 204 8.59 -1.59 -9.01
C GLU A 204 9.01 -0.12 -8.99
N ALA A 205 9.98 0.24 -8.14
CA ALA A 205 10.51 1.59 -8.08
C ALA A 205 11.15 2.04 -9.40
N VAL A 206 11.90 1.17 -10.08
CA VAL A 206 12.48 1.47 -11.40
C VAL A 206 11.37 1.70 -12.43
N GLU A 207 10.32 0.88 -12.44
CA GLU A 207 9.18 1.09 -13.35
C GLU A 207 8.47 2.43 -13.06
N ALA A 208 8.23 2.77 -11.80
CA ALA A 208 7.65 4.05 -11.43
C ALA A 208 8.57 5.24 -11.82
N ILE A 209 9.88 5.12 -11.67
CA ILE A 209 10.84 6.12 -12.13
C ILE A 209 10.74 6.32 -13.64
N LYS A 210 10.64 5.26 -14.44
CA LYS A 210 10.45 5.35 -15.90
C LYS A 210 9.16 6.10 -16.24
N LEU A 211 8.06 5.80 -15.56
CA LEU A 211 6.78 6.49 -15.76
C LEU A 211 6.90 7.99 -15.45
N LEU A 212 7.41 8.33 -14.29
CA LEU A 212 7.55 9.73 -13.83
C LEU A 212 8.56 10.51 -14.68
N ALA A 213 9.65 9.87 -15.13
CA ALA A 213 10.63 10.48 -16.02
C ALA A 213 10.13 10.65 -17.47
N GLY A 214 8.96 10.10 -17.81
CA GLY A 214 8.40 10.15 -19.16
C GLY A 214 8.97 9.12 -20.13
N ALA A 215 9.73 8.13 -19.64
CA ALA A 215 10.30 7.04 -20.43
C ALA A 215 9.31 5.86 -20.59
N HIS A 216 8.08 6.16 -21.01
CA HIS A 216 6.98 5.19 -21.10
C HIS A 216 7.25 4.04 -22.07
N ASP A 217 8.08 4.26 -23.10
CA ASP A 217 8.52 3.25 -24.08
C ASP A 217 9.49 2.23 -23.46
N LYS A 218 10.11 2.57 -22.34
CA LYS A 218 11.04 1.72 -21.57
C LYS A 218 10.35 1.00 -20.41
N ALA A 219 9.15 1.43 -20.02
CA ALA A 219 8.42 0.74 -18.98
C ALA A 219 7.92 -0.63 -19.49
N ALA A 220 7.97 -1.63 -18.62
CA ALA A 220 7.71 -3.01 -18.99
C ALA A 220 6.23 -3.23 -19.35
N SER A 221 5.94 -3.55 -20.61
CA SER A 221 4.62 -4.03 -21.06
C SER A 221 4.43 -5.54 -20.85
N ARG A 222 5.46 -6.21 -20.35
CA ARG A 222 5.49 -7.64 -20.04
C ARG A 222 5.57 -7.82 -18.54
N MET A 223 4.97 -8.88 -18.02
CA MET A 223 5.11 -9.22 -16.61
C MET A 223 6.50 -9.86 -16.37
N LEU A 224 7.28 -9.23 -15.50
CA LEU A 224 8.48 -9.85 -14.95
C LEU A 224 8.07 -10.83 -13.86
N VAL A 225 8.64 -12.03 -13.87
CA VAL A 225 8.49 -13.05 -12.84
C VAL A 225 9.88 -13.52 -12.44
N CYS A 226 10.13 -13.61 -11.14
CA CYS A 226 11.37 -14.16 -10.60
C CYS A 226 11.08 -15.21 -9.53
N ASP A 227 11.99 -16.18 -9.44
CA ASP A 227 12.17 -17.07 -8.31
C ASP A 227 13.62 -16.92 -7.86
N LEU A 228 13.82 -16.27 -6.72
CA LEU A 228 15.17 -15.93 -6.23
C LEU A 228 15.85 -17.12 -5.55
N TRP A 229 15.07 -18.13 -5.12
CA TRP A 229 15.64 -19.33 -4.55
C TRP A 229 16.25 -20.23 -5.61
N GLU A 230 15.55 -20.35 -6.76
CA GLU A 230 15.99 -21.11 -7.91
C GLU A 230 16.81 -20.29 -8.92
N ASN A 231 17.04 -18.97 -8.66
CA ASN A 231 17.73 -18.04 -9.57
C ASN A 231 17.09 -17.97 -10.97
N VAL A 232 15.77 -18.03 -11.05
CA VAL A 232 15.03 -17.99 -12.31
C VAL A 232 14.42 -16.60 -12.53
N TRP A 233 14.60 -16.07 -13.75
CA TRP A 233 14.01 -14.81 -14.20
C TRP A 233 13.32 -15.04 -15.53
N ARG A 234 12.07 -14.57 -15.65
CA ARG A 234 11.25 -14.73 -16.86
C ARG A 234 10.47 -13.46 -17.13
N THR A 235 10.18 -13.22 -18.41
CA THR A 235 9.21 -12.21 -18.83
C THR A 235 8.06 -12.90 -19.55
N ILE A 236 6.83 -12.57 -19.18
CA ILE A 236 5.62 -13.14 -19.75
C ILE A 236 4.93 -12.05 -20.59
N ASP A 237 4.70 -12.34 -21.87
CA ASP A 237 3.95 -11.47 -22.75
C ASP A 237 2.45 -11.61 -22.48
N LEU A 238 1.79 -10.49 -22.18
CA LEU A 238 0.37 -10.43 -21.86
C LEU A 238 -0.45 -9.76 -22.98
N SER A 239 0.14 -9.54 -24.15
CA SER A 239 -0.52 -8.85 -25.27
C SER A 239 -1.80 -9.53 -25.73
N ALA A 240 -1.81 -10.87 -25.71
CA ALA A 240 -3.01 -11.66 -26.04
C ALA A 240 -4.19 -11.37 -25.09
N LEU A 241 -3.93 -11.17 -23.79
CA LEU A 241 -4.95 -10.84 -22.80
C LEU A 241 -5.53 -9.42 -23.01
N ALA A 242 -4.72 -8.50 -23.47
CA ALA A 242 -5.17 -7.12 -23.76
C ALA A 242 -6.15 -7.03 -24.95
N ALA A 243 -6.13 -8.02 -25.84
CA ALA A 243 -7.01 -8.09 -27.02
C ALA A 243 -8.43 -8.59 -26.70
N HIS A 244 -8.64 -9.27 -25.56
CA HIS A 244 -9.95 -9.76 -25.15
C HIS A 244 -10.82 -8.65 -24.58
N GLY A 245 -12.14 -8.76 -24.74
CA GLY A 245 -13.13 -7.77 -24.27
C GLY A 245 -13.24 -7.69 -22.74
N CYS A 246 -12.23 -7.16 -22.08
CA CYS A 246 -12.24 -6.98 -20.63
C CYS A 246 -13.31 -5.97 -20.22
N PRO A 247 -14.21 -6.31 -19.28
CA PRO A 247 -15.28 -5.40 -18.85
C PRO A 247 -14.75 -4.10 -18.23
N THR A 248 -13.61 -4.12 -17.55
CA THR A 248 -13.03 -2.91 -16.94
C THR A 248 -12.28 -2.04 -17.94
N CYS A 249 -11.15 -2.49 -18.49
CA CYS A 249 -10.30 -1.60 -19.29
C CYS A 249 -10.81 -1.36 -20.73
N ARG A 250 -11.79 -2.11 -21.20
CA ARG A 250 -12.44 -1.95 -22.52
C ARG A 250 -13.92 -1.58 -22.39
N GLY A 251 -14.63 -2.17 -21.41
CA GLY A 251 -16.04 -1.96 -21.21
C GLY A 251 -16.39 -0.79 -20.30
N GLY A 252 -15.46 -0.26 -19.51
CA GLY A 252 -15.72 0.84 -18.57
C GLY A 252 -16.58 0.44 -17.38
N ASP A 253 -16.64 -0.84 -17.02
CA ASP A 253 -17.34 -1.35 -15.84
C ASP A 253 -16.41 -1.33 -14.63
N PHE A 254 -16.79 -0.58 -13.59
CA PHE A 254 -15.97 -0.31 -12.40
C PHE A 254 -16.70 -0.68 -11.10
N PRO A 255 -17.07 -1.96 -10.89
CA PRO A 255 -17.92 -2.36 -9.77
C PRO A 255 -17.30 -2.16 -8.39
N TRP A 256 -15.98 -2.25 -8.27
CA TRP A 256 -15.28 -1.99 -7.01
C TRP A 256 -15.26 -0.49 -6.69
N LEU A 257 -14.91 0.33 -7.65
CA LEU A 257 -14.83 1.78 -7.50
C LEU A 257 -16.21 2.43 -7.29
N GLU A 258 -17.25 1.82 -7.81
CA GLU A 258 -18.65 2.26 -7.64
C GLU A 258 -19.32 1.66 -6.38
N GLY A 259 -18.57 0.89 -5.58
CA GLY A 259 -19.08 0.27 -4.35
C GLY A 259 -20.12 -0.82 -4.58
N ARG A 260 -20.27 -1.32 -5.81
CA ARG A 260 -21.17 -2.46 -6.14
C ARG A 260 -20.59 -3.80 -5.65
N LEU A 261 -19.27 -3.87 -5.55
CA LEU A 261 -18.50 -4.97 -4.95
C LEU A 261 -17.58 -4.41 -3.87
N GLY A 262 -17.20 -5.25 -2.90
CA GLY A 262 -16.39 -4.85 -1.75
C GLY A 262 -17.21 -4.39 -0.54
N GLY A 263 -16.53 -3.82 0.47
CA GLY A 263 -17.18 -3.26 1.66
C GLY A 263 -17.72 -4.29 2.66
N ARG A 264 -17.35 -5.56 2.52
CA ARG A 264 -17.64 -6.56 3.57
C ARG A 264 -16.64 -6.39 4.71
N PRO A 265 -17.05 -6.53 5.98
CA PRO A 265 -16.13 -6.63 7.09
C PRO A 265 -15.12 -7.74 6.77
N THR A 266 -13.85 -7.38 6.71
CA THR A 266 -12.82 -8.35 6.34
C THR A 266 -12.20 -8.88 7.63
N ALA A 267 -12.40 -10.16 7.92
CA ALA A 267 -11.49 -10.86 8.80
C ALA A 267 -10.08 -10.66 8.24
N LEU A 268 -9.18 -10.08 9.02
CA LEU A 268 -7.81 -9.82 8.58
C LEU A 268 -7.13 -11.17 8.35
N CYS A 269 -6.86 -11.49 7.08
CA CYS A 269 -6.25 -12.76 6.70
C CYS A 269 -4.94 -12.96 7.47
N GLY A 270 -4.80 -14.14 8.11
CA GLY A 270 -3.59 -14.51 8.85
C GLY A 270 -3.52 -14.01 10.29
N ARG A 271 -4.48 -13.20 10.77
CA ARG A 271 -4.52 -12.68 12.14
C ARG A 271 -5.82 -13.08 12.85
N ASP A 272 -5.73 -13.38 14.14
CA ASP A 272 -6.92 -13.52 15.00
C ASP A 272 -7.46 -12.12 15.32
N ALA A 273 -7.93 -11.41 14.27
CA ALA A 273 -8.38 -10.03 14.39
C ALA A 273 -9.54 -9.73 13.43
N VAL A 274 -10.47 -8.90 13.90
CA VAL A 274 -11.63 -8.43 13.14
C VAL A 274 -11.60 -6.92 13.07
N GLN A 275 -11.71 -6.36 11.86
CA GLN A 275 -11.91 -4.94 11.67
C GLN A 275 -13.41 -4.62 11.72
N VAL A 276 -13.76 -3.63 12.52
CA VAL A 276 -15.11 -3.10 12.67
C VAL A 276 -15.11 -1.64 12.24
N MET A 277 -16.02 -1.29 11.34
CA MET A 277 -16.27 0.12 10.96
C MET A 277 -17.38 0.66 11.86
N PRO A 278 -17.17 1.76 12.57
CA PRO A 278 -18.21 2.37 13.39
C PRO A 278 -19.25 3.09 12.53
N ALA A 279 -20.39 3.34 13.12
CA ALA A 279 -21.48 4.09 12.48
C ALA A 279 -21.19 5.61 12.37
N THR A 280 -20.27 6.13 13.19
CA THR A 280 -19.91 7.56 13.26
C THR A 280 -18.49 7.78 12.76
N GLN A 281 -18.30 8.79 11.91
CA GLN A 281 -16.97 9.21 11.44
C GLN A 281 -16.32 10.15 12.46
N GLY A 282 -15.05 9.88 12.77
CA GLY A 282 -14.22 10.74 13.64
C GLY A 282 -14.43 10.46 15.12
N ILE A 283 -13.40 9.97 15.79
CA ILE A 283 -13.40 9.70 17.24
C ILE A 283 -12.38 10.62 17.89
N ASP A 284 -12.79 11.25 19.00
CA ASP A 284 -11.87 11.93 19.91
C ASP A 284 -11.04 10.87 20.66
N LEU A 285 -9.81 10.68 20.21
CA LEU A 285 -8.90 9.68 20.75
C LEU A 285 -8.43 10.03 22.17
N GLU A 286 -8.34 11.30 22.56
CA GLU A 286 -7.96 11.71 23.92
C GLU A 286 -9.09 11.39 24.89
N ALA A 287 -10.34 11.71 24.53
CA ALA A 287 -11.50 11.34 25.32
C ALA A 287 -11.65 9.82 25.42
N LEU A 288 -11.39 9.08 24.35
CA LEU A 288 -11.41 7.62 24.36
C LEU A 288 -10.33 7.04 25.26
N ALA A 289 -9.09 7.52 25.16
CA ALA A 289 -7.98 7.08 26.01
C ALA A 289 -8.29 7.32 27.49
N SER A 290 -8.84 8.49 27.83
CA SER A 290 -9.25 8.82 29.19
C SER A 290 -10.33 7.87 29.72
N ARG A 291 -11.33 7.50 28.90
CA ARG A 291 -12.38 6.52 29.29
C ARG A 291 -11.81 5.11 29.50
N LEU A 292 -10.85 4.71 28.72
CA LEU A 292 -10.25 3.38 28.78
C LEU A 292 -9.15 3.26 29.85
N ALA A 293 -8.69 4.37 30.46
CA ALA A 293 -7.59 4.39 31.43
C ALA A 293 -7.80 3.48 32.67
N GLY A 294 -9.06 3.13 32.99
CA GLY A 294 -9.38 2.20 34.07
C GLY A 294 -9.62 0.75 33.65
N VAL A 295 -9.49 0.41 32.37
CA VAL A 295 -9.87 -0.92 31.85
C VAL A 295 -8.66 -1.86 31.77
N GLY A 296 -7.49 -1.36 31.37
CA GLY A 296 -6.28 -2.15 31.21
C GLY A 296 -5.08 -1.32 30.76
N SER A 297 -4.04 -1.97 30.25
CA SER A 297 -2.90 -1.25 29.68
C SER A 297 -3.30 -0.49 28.42
N ILE A 298 -2.90 0.78 28.33
CA ILE A 298 -3.23 1.67 27.21
C ILE A 298 -1.96 2.26 26.60
N THR A 299 -1.93 2.31 25.29
CA THR A 299 -1.00 3.14 24.51
C THR A 299 -1.83 4.06 23.62
N ALA A 300 -1.60 5.37 23.70
CA ALA A 300 -2.34 6.36 22.92
C ALA A 300 -1.37 7.33 22.23
N ASN A 301 -1.69 7.68 21.01
CA ASN A 301 -1.04 8.73 20.25
C ASN A 301 -2.09 9.47 19.38
N PRO A 302 -1.75 10.54 18.63
CA PRO A 302 -2.74 11.30 17.87
C PRO A 302 -3.50 10.52 16.77
N TRP A 303 -3.07 9.32 16.43
CA TRP A 303 -3.66 8.51 15.33
C TRP A 303 -4.40 7.27 15.79
N ILE A 304 -4.05 6.73 16.99
CA ILE A 304 -4.56 5.44 17.47
C ILE A 304 -4.55 5.38 18.99
N VAL A 305 -5.59 4.75 19.55
CA VAL A 305 -5.63 4.27 20.93
C VAL A 305 -5.64 2.75 20.89
N ARG A 306 -4.69 2.13 21.59
CA ARG A 306 -4.65 0.66 21.79
C ARG A 306 -4.87 0.36 23.27
N ALA A 307 -5.75 -0.56 23.57
CA ALA A 307 -6.08 -0.95 24.94
C ALA A 307 -6.29 -2.45 25.06
N GLN A 308 -5.73 -3.06 26.08
CA GLN A 308 -6.07 -4.41 26.49
C GLN A 308 -7.42 -4.37 27.24
N VAL A 309 -8.52 -4.71 26.58
CA VAL A 309 -9.85 -4.49 27.12
C VAL A 309 -10.43 -5.72 27.85
N GLU A 310 -9.98 -6.91 27.48
CA GLU A 310 -10.31 -8.20 28.13
C GLU A 310 -9.09 -9.12 28.09
N PRO A 311 -8.99 -10.19 28.87
CA PRO A 311 -7.90 -11.15 28.78
C PRO A 311 -7.76 -11.71 27.36
N GLY A 312 -6.59 -11.47 26.74
CA GLY A 312 -6.30 -11.89 25.37
C GLY A 312 -6.99 -11.09 24.26
N ILE A 313 -7.70 -10.01 24.59
CA ILE A 313 -8.38 -9.13 23.60
C ILE A 313 -7.78 -7.74 23.64
N GLU A 314 -7.15 -7.34 22.55
CA GLU A 314 -6.69 -5.98 22.32
C GLU A 314 -7.66 -5.24 21.39
N LEU A 315 -8.00 -4.01 21.75
CA LEU A 315 -8.78 -3.08 20.95
C LEU A 315 -7.88 -1.94 20.48
N ALA A 316 -7.77 -1.76 19.16
CA ALA A 316 -7.09 -0.65 18.53
C ALA A 316 -8.12 0.23 17.80
N VAL A 317 -8.20 1.52 18.14
CA VAL A 317 -9.16 2.47 17.57
C VAL A 317 -8.41 3.61 16.91
N PHE A 318 -8.75 3.89 15.67
CA PHE A 318 -8.15 4.94 14.85
C PHE A 318 -8.99 6.23 14.86
N ALA A 319 -8.36 7.35 14.52
CA ALA A 319 -9.03 8.66 14.51
C ALA A 319 -10.20 8.74 13.50
N ASP A 320 -10.18 7.94 12.43
CA ASP A 320 -11.28 7.82 11.47
C ASP A 320 -12.48 7.02 12.02
N GLY A 321 -12.35 6.46 13.22
CA GLY A 321 -13.37 5.68 13.89
C GLY A 321 -13.26 4.17 13.66
N ARG A 322 -12.45 3.73 12.75
CA ARG A 322 -12.17 2.32 12.51
C ARG A 322 -11.57 1.66 13.76
N ALA A 323 -12.04 0.45 14.06
CA ALA A 323 -11.54 -0.33 15.20
C ALA A 323 -11.07 -1.72 14.75
N ILE A 324 -9.95 -2.18 15.29
CA ILE A 324 -9.46 -3.55 15.13
C ILE A 324 -9.53 -4.24 16.49
N VAL A 325 -10.19 -5.38 16.54
CA VAL A 325 -10.27 -6.24 17.72
C VAL A 325 -9.42 -7.47 17.48
N SER A 326 -8.28 -7.55 18.16
CA SER A 326 -7.36 -8.70 18.11
C SER A 326 -7.68 -9.70 19.22
N GLY A 327 -7.41 -10.99 18.95
CA GLY A 327 -7.71 -12.11 19.87
C GLY A 327 -9.08 -12.73 19.64
N THR A 328 -9.77 -12.39 18.55
CA THR A 328 -11.01 -13.06 18.12
C THR A 328 -11.15 -13.04 16.62
N ARG A 329 -11.82 -14.08 16.07
CA ARG A 329 -12.29 -14.14 14.67
C ARG A 329 -13.81 -13.98 14.56
N ASP A 330 -14.49 -13.89 15.69
CA ASP A 330 -15.94 -13.76 15.74
C ASP A 330 -16.36 -12.29 15.55
N GLU A 331 -16.95 -11.99 14.40
CA GLU A 331 -17.42 -10.64 14.03
C GLU A 331 -18.48 -10.10 15.02
N ALA A 332 -19.37 -10.95 15.51
CA ALA A 332 -20.42 -10.53 16.45
C ALA A 332 -19.79 -10.12 17.80
N ARG A 333 -18.82 -10.91 18.27
CA ARG A 333 -18.05 -10.58 19.48
C ARG A 333 -17.26 -9.29 19.29
N ALA A 334 -16.58 -9.11 18.15
CA ALA A 334 -15.81 -7.91 17.86
C ALA A 334 -16.71 -6.65 17.87
N ARG A 335 -17.88 -6.71 17.22
CA ARG A 335 -18.86 -5.60 17.23
C ARG A 335 -19.34 -5.30 18.67
N SER A 336 -19.61 -6.31 19.47
CA SER A 336 -20.02 -6.14 20.85
C SER A 336 -18.93 -5.44 21.68
N ILE A 337 -17.65 -5.79 21.49
CA ILE A 337 -16.51 -5.16 22.14
C ILE A 337 -16.41 -3.68 21.73
N VAL A 338 -16.50 -3.37 20.42
CA VAL A 338 -16.48 -1.99 19.93
C VAL A 338 -17.64 -1.19 20.52
N ALA A 339 -18.87 -1.71 20.47
CA ALA A 339 -20.03 -1.04 21.07
C ALA A 339 -19.87 -0.78 22.57
N LYS A 340 -19.28 -1.72 23.30
CA LYS A 340 -19.05 -1.62 24.76
C LYS A 340 -18.03 -0.56 25.13
N TYR A 341 -16.90 -0.48 24.40
CA TYR A 341 -15.75 0.32 24.80
C TYR A 341 -15.61 1.64 24.01
N VAL A 342 -16.08 1.66 22.75
CA VAL A 342 -16.01 2.85 21.90
C VAL A 342 -17.32 3.59 21.87
N GLY A 343 -18.43 2.87 21.84
CA GLY A 343 -19.79 3.38 21.69
C GLY A 343 -20.36 2.98 20.32
N SER A 344 -21.67 3.06 20.20
CA SER A 344 -22.45 2.80 18.98
C SER A 344 -22.66 4.09 18.18
#